data_57ba27715ea9a56c6589740bca8b751a
#
_entry.id   57ba27715ea9a56c6589740bca8b751a
#
_cell.length_a   1.000
_cell.length_b   1.000
_cell.length_c   1.000
_cell.angle_alpha   90.00
_cell.angle_beta   90.00
_cell.angle_gamma   90.00
#
_symmetry.space_group_name_H-M   'P 1'
#
loop_
_entity.id
_entity.type
_entity.pdbx_description
1 polymer ?
#
loop_
_entity_poly.entity_id
_entity_poly.type
_entity_poly.pdbx_seq_one_letter_code
_entity_poly.pdbx_strand_id
1 'polypeptide(L)'
;MKQEKEKKGLPFFGIPKLAPYLKPYKMLFFWMVVTGTVGSGMDAIIPLFQQHAIDHFIADKTMQGVGGWLALYILVMIIQTATNYISAYGACRAELYIGRDLKRETFNHLQTLSFSYFNQNSVGYTHARVMSDTDRIASTLAWGLMEAVWYIAYLLLAIVMMFALNWKLALCVMVIVPVLVISGAYFQKKLVFFHRRVREQNSKITGAFNEGITGAKTTKTLVIEDKVEQEFDDLTGEMKRLSVRAMHFRGVFMSTTAFAASIALAIVLWRGGVITRDGVILIGTLSVFMNYAQGMMEPIQWLVQVMSSLVNVQVNVERVTRLLETESDVSDTPEVTEKYGDAFHPKKENWEPLHGDIEFQDVTFRYPDGSENVLEHFNLKVPQGTNVAIVGETGAGKSTLVNLVCRFFEPTQGRILIDGRDARERSQLWLHSNIGYVLQTPHLFSGTVLENLRYGRPDATMDEIEAAVKAVSADQIIARLPDGYNTDIGEGGNTLSTGEKQLLSFARALLADPRIFVLDEATSSVDTVTERLIQDAIEKVMAGRTSFIIAHRLSTIRRADVILVVHDGKIIESGTHRSLMEAKGAYYQLYTRQYREEQTRSMME
;
A
#
# COMPACT_ATOMS: atom_id res chain seq x y z
N MET A 1 -12.70 20.99 4.97
CA MET A 1 -13.52 20.21 4.03
C MET A 1 -13.73 21.02 2.75
N LYS A 2 -12.78 21.00 1.82
CA LYS A 2 -12.99 21.51 0.45
C LYS A 2 -13.78 20.44 -0.30
N GLN A 3 -14.95 20.82 -0.85
CA GLN A 3 -15.76 20.00 -1.74
C GLN A 3 -14.85 19.43 -2.84
N GLU A 4 -14.65 18.11 -2.84
CA GLU A 4 -14.13 17.42 -4.01
C GLU A 4 -15.13 17.66 -5.15
N LYS A 5 -14.74 18.55 -6.08
CA LYS A 5 -15.39 18.62 -7.39
C LYS A 5 -15.44 17.20 -7.93
N GLU A 6 -16.62 16.73 -8.32
CA GLU A 6 -16.79 15.48 -9.07
C GLU A 6 -15.77 15.45 -10.22
N LYS A 7 -14.65 14.77 -9.99
CA LYS A 7 -13.69 14.52 -11.06
C LYS A 7 -14.35 13.56 -12.03
N LYS A 8 -14.53 13.97 -13.26
CA LYS A 8 -14.88 13.08 -14.39
C LYS A 8 -13.98 11.85 -14.28
N GLY A 9 -14.57 10.65 -14.23
CA GLY A 9 -13.82 9.41 -14.15
C GLY A 9 -12.74 9.32 -15.24
N LEU A 10 -11.67 8.59 -14.97
CA LEU A 10 -10.58 8.41 -15.93
C LEU A 10 -11.12 7.84 -17.25
N PRO A 11 -10.68 8.34 -18.42
CA PRO A 11 -11.07 7.77 -19.69
C PRO A 11 -10.70 6.28 -19.74
N PHE A 12 -11.59 5.46 -20.29
CA PHE A 12 -11.43 4.00 -20.37
C PHE A 12 -11.05 3.35 -19.03
N PHE A 13 -11.71 3.77 -17.92
CA PHE A 13 -11.47 3.23 -16.56
C PHE A 13 -10.02 3.33 -16.08
N GLY A 14 -9.21 4.23 -16.65
CA GLY A 14 -7.82 4.43 -16.28
C GLY A 14 -6.84 3.41 -16.86
N ILE A 15 -7.29 2.43 -17.62
CA ILE A 15 -6.43 1.42 -18.26
C ILE A 15 -5.28 2.03 -19.07
N PRO A 16 -5.45 3.13 -19.84
CA PRO A 16 -4.35 3.76 -20.56
C PRO A 16 -3.17 4.19 -19.68
N LYS A 17 -3.41 4.57 -18.41
CA LYS A 17 -2.33 4.89 -17.47
C LYS A 17 -1.48 3.67 -17.09
N LEU A 18 -2.04 2.47 -17.22
CA LEU A 18 -1.36 1.21 -16.96
C LEU A 18 -0.64 0.66 -18.19
N ALA A 19 -0.77 1.31 -19.37
CA ALA A 19 -0.16 0.86 -20.61
C ALA A 19 1.36 0.55 -20.51
N PRO A 20 2.19 1.32 -19.79
CA PRO A 20 3.61 1.01 -19.61
C PRO A 20 3.83 -0.38 -18.98
N TYR A 21 3.00 -0.77 -18.02
CA TYR A 21 3.08 -2.04 -17.29
C TYR A 21 2.47 -3.22 -18.07
N LEU A 22 1.57 -2.95 -19.03
CA LEU A 22 0.94 -3.96 -19.87
C LEU A 22 1.74 -4.25 -21.15
N LYS A 23 2.42 -3.24 -21.68
CA LYS A 23 3.18 -3.33 -22.94
C LYS A 23 4.22 -4.46 -22.99
N PRO A 24 4.99 -4.77 -21.92
CA PRO A 24 5.91 -5.90 -21.92
C PRO A 24 5.23 -7.26 -22.16
N TYR A 25 3.97 -7.38 -21.78
CA TYR A 25 3.20 -8.63 -21.81
C TYR A 25 2.24 -8.73 -23.01
N LYS A 26 2.36 -7.86 -24.03
CA LYS A 26 1.49 -7.83 -25.20
C LYS A 26 1.38 -9.17 -25.93
N MET A 27 2.47 -9.94 -26.02
CA MET A 27 2.45 -11.28 -26.65
C MET A 27 1.69 -12.31 -25.81
N LEU A 28 1.76 -12.21 -24.47
CA LEU A 28 0.98 -13.05 -23.59
C LEU A 28 -0.53 -12.77 -23.77
N PHE A 29 -0.92 -11.50 -23.76
CA PHE A 29 -2.31 -11.10 -24.03
C PHE A 29 -2.78 -11.51 -25.42
N PHE A 30 -1.94 -11.39 -26.44
CA PHE A 30 -2.26 -11.84 -27.79
C PHE A 30 -2.58 -13.35 -27.82
N TRP A 31 -1.74 -14.19 -27.20
CA TRP A 31 -2.00 -15.61 -27.13
C TRP A 31 -3.23 -15.97 -26.30
N MET A 32 -3.50 -15.24 -25.22
CA MET A 32 -4.74 -15.41 -24.45
C MET A 32 -5.99 -15.12 -25.31
N VAL A 33 -5.95 -14.04 -26.10
CA VAL A 33 -7.06 -13.71 -27.01
C VAL A 33 -7.24 -14.79 -28.06
N VAL A 34 -6.16 -15.24 -28.70
CA VAL A 34 -6.21 -16.29 -29.74
C VAL A 34 -6.75 -17.60 -29.16
N THR A 35 -6.16 -18.09 -28.06
CA THR A 35 -6.58 -19.38 -27.46
C THR A 35 -7.98 -19.29 -26.86
N GLY A 36 -8.35 -18.16 -26.23
CA GLY A 36 -9.70 -17.94 -25.72
C GLY A 36 -10.75 -17.92 -26.82
N THR A 37 -10.46 -17.27 -27.96
CA THR A 37 -11.37 -17.26 -29.13
C THR A 37 -11.50 -18.65 -29.74
N VAL A 38 -10.40 -19.40 -29.88
CA VAL A 38 -10.43 -20.79 -30.39
C VAL A 38 -11.21 -21.69 -29.43
N GLY A 39 -10.97 -21.58 -28.10
CA GLY A 39 -11.71 -22.34 -27.09
C GLY A 39 -13.22 -22.08 -27.16
N SER A 40 -13.62 -20.79 -27.19
CA SER A 40 -15.02 -20.39 -27.40
C SER A 40 -15.62 -20.94 -28.69
N GLY A 41 -14.82 -20.98 -29.77
CA GLY A 41 -15.23 -21.58 -31.03
C GLY A 41 -15.52 -23.07 -30.89
N MET A 42 -14.70 -23.79 -30.15
CA MET A 42 -14.96 -25.21 -29.88
C MET A 42 -16.25 -25.39 -29.04
N ASP A 43 -16.47 -24.56 -28.02
CA ASP A 43 -17.69 -24.58 -27.23
C ASP A 43 -18.95 -24.34 -28.11
N ALA A 44 -18.86 -23.41 -29.06
CA ALA A 44 -19.96 -23.12 -29.98
C ALA A 44 -20.19 -24.24 -31.01
N ILE A 45 -19.19 -25.07 -31.32
CA ILE A 45 -19.30 -26.18 -32.27
C ILE A 45 -19.87 -27.45 -31.62
N ILE A 46 -19.66 -27.68 -30.31
CA ILE A 46 -20.11 -28.91 -29.62
C ILE A 46 -21.59 -29.22 -29.83
N PRO A 47 -22.57 -28.28 -29.77
CA PRO A 47 -23.97 -28.54 -30.05
C PRO A 47 -24.24 -29.08 -31.48
N LEU A 48 -23.40 -28.74 -32.46
CA LEU A 48 -23.52 -29.25 -33.83
C LEU A 48 -23.14 -30.75 -33.92
N PHE A 49 -22.20 -31.22 -33.11
CA PHE A 49 -21.93 -32.65 -32.98
C PHE A 49 -23.11 -33.40 -32.40
N GLN A 50 -23.80 -32.83 -31.40
CA GLN A 50 -25.05 -33.39 -30.86
C GLN A 50 -26.15 -33.46 -31.95
N GLN A 51 -26.28 -32.36 -32.73
CA GLN A 51 -27.20 -32.32 -33.87
C GLN A 51 -26.94 -33.49 -34.81
N HIS A 52 -25.67 -33.65 -35.27
CA HIS A 52 -25.31 -34.69 -36.19
C HIS A 52 -25.62 -36.10 -35.64
N ALA A 53 -25.31 -36.32 -34.34
CA ALA A 53 -25.62 -37.60 -33.71
C ALA A 53 -27.13 -37.89 -33.65
N ILE A 54 -27.97 -36.89 -33.35
CA ILE A 54 -29.39 -37.07 -33.28
C ILE A 54 -29.98 -37.31 -34.68
N ASP A 55 -29.58 -36.48 -35.66
CA ASP A 55 -30.19 -36.49 -36.99
C ASP A 55 -29.74 -37.68 -37.85
N HIS A 56 -28.48 -38.19 -37.68
CA HIS A 56 -27.97 -39.29 -38.51
C HIS A 56 -27.91 -40.66 -37.77
N PHE A 57 -27.39 -40.70 -36.54
CA PHE A 57 -27.24 -42.01 -35.88
C PHE A 57 -28.53 -42.48 -35.20
N ILE A 58 -29.28 -41.57 -34.57
CA ILE A 58 -30.50 -41.93 -33.86
C ILE A 58 -31.72 -41.98 -34.84
N ALA A 59 -31.89 -40.96 -35.67
CA ALA A 59 -33.04 -40.86 -36.55
C ALA A 59 -32.98 -41.93 -37.64
N ASP A 60 -31.83 -42.11 -38.32
CA ASP A 60 -31.63 -43.09 -39.39
C ASP A 60 -31.31 -44.49 -38.85
N LYS A 61 -31.19 -44.68 -37.52
CA LYS A 61 -30.86 -45.97 -36.86
C LYS A 61 -29.59 -46.66 -37.44
N THR A 62 -28.58 -45.86 -37.81
CA THR A 62 -27.36 -46.34 -38.42
C THR A 62 -26.16 -46.08 -37.51
N MET A 63 -25.17 -47.01 -37.52
CA MET A 63 -23.89 -46.82 -36.83
C MET A 63 -22.75 -46.58 -37.82
N GLN A 64 -23.07 -46.41 -39.11
CA GLN A 64 -22.04 -46.13 -40.11
C GLN A 64 -21.41 -44.74 -39.86
N GLY A 65 -20.09 -44.71 -39.80
CA GLY A 65 -19.34 -43.46 -39.57
C GLY A 65 -19.20 -42.98 -38.10
N VAL A 66 -19.81 -43.67 -37.13
CA VAL A 66 -19.72 -43.32 -35.70
C VAL A 66 -18.28 -43.22 -35.21
N GLY A 67 -17.39 -44.14 -35.67
CA GLY A 67 -15.96 -44.10 -35.27
C GLY A 67 -15.25 -42.84 -35.70
N GLY A 68 -15.45 -42.39 -36.94
CA GLY A 68 -14.88 -41.13 -37.43
C GLY A 68 -15.47 -39.88 -36.74
N TRP A 69 -16.77 -39.87 -36.51
CA TRP A 69 -17.44 -38.83 -35.76
C TRP A 69 -16.95 -38.73 -34.31
N LEU A 70 -16.82 -39.88 -33.62
CA LEU A 70 -16.29 -39.96 -32.26
C LEU A 70 -14.85 -39.47 -32.16
N ALA A 71 -14.00 -39.88 -33.12
CA ALA A 71 -12.61 -39.41 -33.17
C ALA A 71 -12.52 -37.88 -33.36
N LEU A 72 -13.38 -37.30 -34.24
CA LEU A 72 -13.43 -35.86 -34.45
C LEU A 72 -13.97 -35.12 -33.22
N TYR A 73 -15.02 -35.67 -32.57
CA TYR A 73 -15.57 -35.10 -31.34
C TYR A 73 -14.54 -35.08 -30.20
N ILE A 74 -13.81 -36.19 -30.00
CA ILE A 74 -12.71 -36.29 -29.03
C ILE A 74 -11.61 -35.25 -29.36
N LEU A 75 -11.26 -35.10 -30.65
CA LEU A 75 -10.26 -34.14 -31.09
C LEU A 75 -10.70 -32.71 -30.74
N VAL A 76 -11.96 -32.33 -30.98
CA VAL A 76 -12.52 -31.01 -30.59
C VAL A 76 -12.45 -30.80 -29.10
N MET A 77 -12.78 -31.81 -28.28
CA MET A 77 -12.69 -31.73 -26.83
C MET A 77 -11.25 -31.59 -26.33
N ILE A 78 -10.30 -32.27 -26.98
CA ILE A 78 -8.86 -32.10 -26.64
C ILE A 78 -8.40 -30.69 -26.97
N ILE A 79 -8.75 -30.16 -28.15
CA ILE A 79 -8.41 -28.77 -28.54
C ILE A 79 -9.04 -27.79 -27.58
N GLN A 80 -10.32 -27.93 -27.23
CA GLN A 80 -11.02 -27.10 -26.26
C GLN A 80 -10.31 -27.09 -24.91
N THR A 81 -10.02 -28.26 -24.37
CA THR A 81 -9.34 -28.41 -23.08
C THR A 81 -7.94 -27.79 -23.11
N ALA A 82 -7.18 -28.05 -24.18
CA ALA A 82 -5.83 -27.49 -24.34
C ALA A 82 -5.85 -25.95 -24.45
N THR A 83 -6.77 -25.38 -25.24
CA THR A 83 -6.88 -23.92 -25.41
C THR A 83 -7.37 -23.24 -24.14
N ASN A 84 -8.32 -23.84 -23.41
CA ASN A 84 -8.76 -23.34 -22.10
C ASN A 84 -7.61 -23.37 -21.09
N TYR A 85 -6.84 -24.45 -21.03
CA TYR A 85 -5.66 -24.53 -20.16
C TYR A 85 -4.63 -23.45 -20.50
N ILE A 86 -4.28 -23.28 -21.78
CA ILE A 86 -3.31 -22.27 -22.22
C ILE A 86 -3.79 -20.86 -21.89
N SER A 87 -5.09 -20.57 -22.12
CA SER A 87 -5.68 -19.26 -21.82
C SER A 87 -5.69 -18.98 -20.32
N ALA A 88 -6.11 -19.94 -19.49
CA ALA A 88 -6.12 -19.80 -18.02
C ALA A 88 -4.70 -19.68 -17.45
N TYR A 89 -3.75 -20.46 -17.95
CA TYR A 89 -2.35 -20.36 -17.58
C TYR A 89 -1.76 -19.00 -17.97
N GLY A 90 -2.14 -18.49 -19.15
CA GLY A 90 -1.78 -17.15 -19.61
C GLY A 90 -2.32 -16.06 -18.67
N ALA A 91 -3.58 -16.17 -18.26
CA ALA A 91 -4.21 -15.25 -17.32
C ALA A 91 -3.50 -15.25 -15.94
N CYS A 92 -3.22 -16.45 -15.41
CA CYS A 92 -2.48 -16.58 -14.15
C CYS A 92 -1.08 -15.93 -14.22
N ARG A 93 -0.34 -16.18 -15.31
CA ARG A 93 0.97 -15.54 -15.52
C ARG A 93 0.86 -14.02 -15.66
N ALA A 94 -0.13 -13.54 -16.40
CA ALA A 94 -0.36 -12.10 -16.56
C ALA A 94 -0.64 -11.45 -15.21
N GLU A 95 -1.53 -12.02 -14.39
CA GLU A 95 -1.84 -11.55 -13.05
C GLU A 95 -0.57 -11.44 -12.18
N LEU A 96 0.22 -12.52 -12.10
CA LEU A 96 1.42 -12.56 -11.27
C LEU A 96 2.49 -11.56 -11.73
N TYR A 97 2.71 -11.44 -13.03
CA TYR A 97 3.74 -10.55 -13.57
C TYR A 97 3.36 -9.08 -13.44
N ILE A 98 2.12 -8.73 -13.78
CA ILE A 98 1.61 -7.35 -13.62
C ILE A 98 1.57 -6.98 -12.14
N GLY A 99 1.08 -7.88 -11.28
CA GLY A 99 1.05 -7.66 -9.84
C GLY A 99 2.44 -7.45 -9.25
N ARG A 100 3.42 -8.26 -9.64
CA ARG A 100 4.82 -8.08 -9.25
C ARG A 100 5.36 -6.72 -9.68
N ASP A 101 5.17 -6.36 -10.95
CA ASP A 101 5.75 -5.14 -11.50
C ASP A 101 5.10 -3.89 -10.89
N LEU A 102 3.78 -3.89 -10.69
CA LEU A 102 3.09 -2.80 -10.00
C LEU A 102 3.53 -2.67 -8.54
N LYS A 103 3.66 -3.78 -7.81
CA LYS A 103 4.14 -3.77 -6.42
C LYS A 103 5.56 -3.23 -6.33
N ARG A 104 6.44 -3.70 -7.20
CA ARG A 104 7.84 -3.23 -7.24
C ARG A 104 7.91 -1.75 -7.53
N GLU A 105 7.18 -1.29 -8.53
CA GLU A 105 7.22 0.12 -8.92
C GLU A 105 6.63 1.04 -7.84
N THR A 106 5.49 0.67 -7.27
CA THR A 106 4.90 1.43 -6.16
C THR A 106 5.77 1.44 -4.92
N PHE A 107 6.43 0.32 -4.61
CA PHE A 107 7.36 0.25 -3.49
C PHE A 107 8.62 1.08 -3.74
N ASN A 108 9.21 0.98 -4.92
CA ASN A 108 10.39 1.77 -5.30
C ASN A 108 10.07 3.27 -5.25
N HIS A 109 8.89 3.66 -5.77
CA HIS A 109 8.47 5.05 -5.73
C HIS A 109 8.30 5.56 -4.28
N LEU A 110 7.75 4.74 -3.38
CA LEU A 110 7.67 5.10 -1.95
C LEU A 110 9.04 5.39 -1.34
N GLN A 111 10.10 4.69 -1.76
CA GLN A 111 11.46 4.95 -1.25
C GLN A 111 12.02 6.30 -1.72
N THR A 112 11.43 6.94 -2.73
CA THR A 112 11.84 8.26 -3.22
C THR A 112 11.03 9.41 -2.64
N LEU A 113 9.96 9.11 -1.87
CA LEU A 113 9.12 10.13 -1.26
C LEU A 113 9.72 10.69 0.02
N SER A 114 9.43 11.96 0.30
CA SER A 114 9.86 12.67 1.49
C SER A 114 9.12 12.20 2.75
N PHE A 115 9.65 12.56 3.91
CA PHE A 115 9.00 12.32 5.21
C PHE A 115 7.59 12.93 5.31
N SER A 116 7.32 14.01 4.60
CA SER A 116 6.01 14.66 4.52
C SER A 116 4.91 13.67 4.10
N TYR A 117 5.17 12.83 3.09
CA TYR A 117 4.23 11.82 2.65
C TYR A 117 3.87 10.82 3.77
N PHE A 118 4.88 10.32 4.48
CA PHE A 118 4.67 9.32 5.54
C PHE A 118 3.98 9.90 6.77
N ASN A 119 4.21 11.18 7.08
CA ASN A 119 3.52 11.87 8.17
C ASN A 119 2.04 12.10 7.87
N GLN A 120 1.69 12.35 6.60
CA GLN A 120 0.31 12.61 6.18
C GLN A 120 -0.50 11.34 5.91
N ASN A 121 0.16 10.21 5.66
CA ASN A 121 -0.50 8.96 5.28
C ASN A 121 -0.22 7.84 6.28
N SER A 122 -1.26 7.20 6.78
CA SER A 122 -1.09 6.07 7.69
C SER A 122 -0.43 4.86 6.99
N VAL A 123 0.29 4.05 7.76
CA VAL A 123 0.92 2.81 7.26
C VAL A 123 -0.10 1.90 6.59
N GLY A 124 -1.29 1.73 7.19
CA GLY A 124 -2.36 0.90 6.62
C GLY A 124 -2.88 1.44 5.28
N TYR A 125 -2.96 2.77 5.13
CA TYR A 125 -3.32 3.39 3.85
C TYR A 125 -2.29 3.07 2.77
N THR A 126 -1.01 3.26 3.05
CA THR A 126 0.10 3.01 2.11
C THR A 126 0.21 1.52 1.76
N HIS A 127 0.16 0.63 2.77
CA HIS A 127 0.15 -0.81 2.58
C HIS A 127 -0.97 -1.28 1.64
N ALA A 128 -2.19 -0.75 1.81
CA ALA A 128 -3.31 -1.11 0.94
C ALA A 128 -3.07 -0.73 -0.53
N ARG A 129 -2.34 0.38 -0.82
CA ARG A 129 -2.00 0.79 -2.20
C ARG A 129 -1.03 -0.16 -2.85
N VAL A 130 0.04 -0.54 -2.10
CA VAL A 130 1.10 -1.41 -2.63
C VAL A 130 0.62 -2.85 -2.79
N MET A 131 -0.16 -3.37 -1.84
CA MET A 131 -0.53 -4.78 -1.81
C MET A 131 -1.92 -5.04 -2.41
N SER A 132 -2.97 -4.50 -1.80
CA SER A 132 -4.34 -4.86 -2.17
C SER A 132 -4.83 -4.25 -3.49
N ASP A 133 -4.54 -2.96 -3.73
CA ASP A 133 -5.03 -2.27 -4.93
C ASP A 133 -4.31 -2.77 -6.18
N THR A 134 -2.99 -3.05 -6.10
CA THR A 134 -2.21 -3.64 -7.20
C THR A 134 -2.67 -5.05 -7.57
N ASP A 135 -2.96 -5.90 -6.56
CA ASP A 135 -3.47 -7.26 -6.81
C ASP A 135 -4.84 -7.23 -7.49
N ARG A 136 -5.73 -6.34 -7.03
CA ARG A 136 -7.05 -6.19 -7.66
C ARG A 136 -6.97 -5.70 -9.09
N ILE A 137 -6.05 -4.78 -9.40
CA ILE A 137 -5.79 -4.30 -10.76
C ILE A 137 -5.30 -5.47 -11.62
N ALA A 138 -4.27 -6.19 -11.18
CA ALA A 138 -3.67 -7.28 -11.92
C ALA A 138 -4.66 -8.42 -12.19
N SER A 139 -5.39 -8.86 -11.16
CA SER A 139 -6.40 -9.91 -11.27
C SER A 139 -7.52 -9.53 -12.24
N THR A 140 -8.11 -8.33 -12.08
CA THR A 140 -9.22 -7.91 -12.95
C THR A 140 -8.79 -7.72 -14.40
N LEU A 141 -7.57 -7.23 -14.66
CA LEU A 141 -7.06 -7.09 -16.03
C LEU A 141 -6.81 -8.45 -16.68
N ALA A 142 -6.21 -9.40 -15.95
CA ALA A 142 -5.86 -10.70 -16.50
C ALA A 142 -7.09 -11.59 -16.71
N TRP A 143 -7.84 -11.86 -15.64
CA TRP A 143 -9.02 -12.72 -15.70
C TRP A 143 -10.19 -12.06 -16.40
N GLY A 144 -10.43 -10.76 -16.16
CA GLY A 144 -11.48 -10.03 -16.83
C GLY A 144 -11.30 -9.97 -18.35
N LEU A 145 -10.07 -9.86 -18.86
CA LEU A 145 -9.81 -9.94 -20.30
C LEU A 145 -10.08 -11.36 -20.82
N MET A 146 -9.61 -12.40 -20.11
CA MET A 146 -9.84 -13.79 -20.51
C MET A 146 -11.35 -14.09 -20.59
N GLU A 147 -12.10 -13.74 -19.55
CA GLU A 147 -13.56 -13.92 -19.51
C GLU A 147 -14.26 -13.11 -20.61
N ALA A 148 -13.85 -11.84 -20.83
CA ALA A 148 -14.42 -10.99 -21.87
C ALA A 148 -14.25 -11.60 -23.26
N VAL A 149 -13.06 -12.06 -23.59
CA VAL A 149 -12.76 -12.71 -24.87
C VAL A 149 -13.64 -13.95 -25.04
N TRP A 150 -13.70 -14.81 -24.02
CA TRP A 150 -14.45 -16.06 -24.10
C TRP A 150 -15.97 -15.80 -24.25
N TYR A 151 -16.56 -14.97 -23.39
CA TYR A 151 -18.00 -14.71 -23.42
C TYR A 151 -18.44 -13.95 -24.68
N ILE A 152 -17.67 -12.94 -25.11
CA ILE A 152 -18.01 -12.18 -26.32
C ILE A 152 -17.87 -13.05 -27.57
N ALA A 153 -16.78 -13.82 -27.67
CA ALA A 153 -16.58 -14.72 -28.81
C ALA A 153 -17.67 -15.80 -28.87
N TYR A 154 -17.99 -16.42 -27.73
CA TYR A 154 -19.07 -17.41 -27.65
C TYR A 154 -20.42 -16.84 -28.08
N LEU A 155 -20.81 -15.66 -27.57
CA LEU A 155 -22.07 -15.01 -27.95
C LEU A 155 -22.14 -14.72 -29.45
N LEU A 156 -21.08 -14.15 -30.01
CA LEU A 156 -21.03 -13.82 -31.44
C LEU A 156 -21.15 -15.09 -32.29
N LEU A 157 -20.40 -16.13 -31.95
CA LEU A 157 -20.41 -17.40 -32.68
C LEU A 157 -21.76 -18.13 -32.55
N ALA A 158 -22.33 -18.19 -31.34
CA ALA A 158 -23.65 -18.80 -31.12
C ALA A 158 -24.74 -18.06 -31.91
N ILE A 159 -24.73 -16.74 -31.94
CA ILE A 159 -25.67 -15.93 -32.74
C ILE A 159 -25.49 -16.24 -34.24
N VAL A 160 -24.27 -16.21 -34.75
CA VAL A 160 -23.98 -16.51 -36.16
C VAL A 160 -24.49 -17.91 -36.52
N MET A 161 -24.20 -18.92 -35.68
CA MET A 161 -24.65 -20.31 -35.91
C MET A 161 -26.19 -20.42 -35.89
N MET A 162 -26.86 -19.78 -34.95
CA MET A 162 -28.36 -19.77 -34.93
C MET A 162 -28.94 -19.17 -36.19
N PHE A 163 -28.42 -18.03 -36.67
CA PHE A 163 -28.90 -17.40 -37.91
C PHE A 163 -28.58 -18.25 -39.14
N ALA A 164 -27.43 -18.93 -39.19
CA ALA A 164 -27.07 -19.83 -40.28
C ALA A 164 -28.00 -21.07 -40.36
N LEU A 165 -28.42 -21.61 -39.21
CA LEU A 165 -29.29 -22.77 -39.13
C LEU A 165 -30.76 -22.43 -39.46
N ASN A 166 -31.33 -21.42 -38.79
CA ASN A 166 -32.67 -20.98 -39.05
C ASN A 166 -32.90 -19.56 -38.51
N TRP A 167 -32.95 -18.56 -39.40
CA TRP A 167 -33.07 -17.15 -39.03
C TRP A 167 -34.38 -16.81 -38.30
N LYS A 168 -35.51 -17.49 -38.61
CA LYS A 168 -36.81 -17.25 -37.98
C LYS A 168 -36.82 -17.68 -36.52
N LEU A 169 -36.23 -18.84 -36.24
CA LEU A 169 -36.10 -19.35 -34.87
C LEU A 169 -35.03 -18.57 -34.08
N ALA A 170 -33.94 -18.14 -34.73
CA ALA A 170 -32.96 -17.25 -34.15
C ALA A 170 -33.57 -15.93 -33.67
N LEU A 171 -34.41 -15.30 -34.46
CA LEU A 171 -35.13 -14.07 -34.06
C LEU A 171 -36.01 -14.28 -32.83
N CYS A 172 -36.66 -15.44 -32.68
CA CYS A 172 -37.46 -15.74 -31.47
C CYS A 172 -36.59 -15.78 -30.20
N VAL A 173 -35.37 -16.32 -30.28
CA VAL A 173 -34.42 -16.34 -29.16
C VAL A 173 -33.89 -14.93 -28.88
N MET A 174 -33.55 -14.18 -29.94
CA MET A 174 -32.97 -12.84 -29.81
C MET A 174 -33.90 -11.81 -29.18
N VAL A 175 -35.22 -11.98 -29.26
CA VAL A 175 -36.19 -11.09 -28.58
C VAL A 175 -36.04 -11.11 -27.06
N ILE A 176 -35.54 -12.20 -26.49
CA ILE A 176 -35.41 -12.34 -25.04
C ILE A 176 -34.13 -11.65 -24.52
N VAL A 177 -33.11 -11.53 -25.36
CA VAL A 177 -31.82 -10.92 -24.97
C VAL A 177 -31.98 -9.48 -24.46
N PRO A 178 -32.68 -8.55 -25.15
CA PRO A 178 -32.93 -7.21 -24.63
C PRO A 178 -33.67 -7.20 -23.29
N VAL A 179 -34.62 -8.09 -23.09
CA VAL A 179 -35.36 -8.20 -21.82
C VAL A 179 -34.42 -8.58 -20.67
N LEU A 180 -33.53 -9.54 -20.91
CA LEU A 180 -32.51 -9.95 -19.94
C LEU A 180 -31.52 -8.82 -19.61
N VAL A 181 -31.05 -8.11 -20.64
CA VAL A 181 -30.12 -6.99 -20.46
C VAL A 181 -30.75 -5.86 -19.64
N ILE A 182 -31.98 -5.46 -19.97
CA ILE A 182 -32.72 -4.40 -19.27
C ILE A 182 -33.00 -4.81 -17.82
N SER A 183 -33.52 -6.04 -17.63
CA SER A 183 -33.75 -6.60 -16.30
C SER A 183 -32.44 -6.64 -15.48
N GLY A 184 -31.36 -7.17 -16.06
CA GLY A 184 -30.05 -7.23 -15.45
C GLY A 184 -29.53 -5.85 -15.03
N ALA A 185 -29.60 -4.86 -15.91
CA ALA A 185 -29.18 -3.48 -15.61
C ALA A 185 -29.98 -2.86 -14.44
N TYR A 186 -31.29 -3.12 -14.37
CA TYR A 186 -32.13 -2.67 -13.26
C TYR A 186 -31.70 -3.30 -11.91
N PHE A 187 -31.59 -4.63 -11.88
CA PHE A 187 -31.19 -5.33 -10.65
C PHE A 187 -29.76 -4.98 -10.23
N GLN A 188 -28.85 -4.84 -11.19
CA GLN A 188 -27.46 -4.46 -10.92
C GLN A 188 -27.36 -3.09 -10.23
N LYS A 189 -28.14 -2.09 -10.71
CA LYS A 189 -28.19 -0.77 -10.08
C LYS A 189 -28.64 -0.85 -8.61
N LYS A 190 -29.62 -1.69 -8.31
CA LYS A 190 -30.12 -1.91 -6.94
C LYS A 190 -29.11 -2.66 -6.08
N LEU A 191 -28.48 -3.71 -6.61
CA LEU A 191 -27.45 -4.48 -5.92
C LEU A 191 -26.25 -3.60 -5.54
N VAL A 192 -25.76 -2.77 -6.48
CA VAL A 192 -24.65 -1.84 -6.20
C VAL A 192 -25.00 -0.88 -5.06
N PHE A 193 -26.24 -0.37 -5.03
CA PHE A 193 -26.71 0.50 -3.95
C PHE A 193 -26.67 -0.22 -2.57
N PHE A 194 -27.21 -1.44 -2.47
CA PHE A 194 -27.17 -2.20 -1.23
C PHE A 194 -25.76 -2.60 -0.82
N HIS A 195 -24.93 -3.03 -1.78
CA HIS A 195 -23.53 -3.36 -1.49
C HIS A 195 -22.71 -2.17 -0.98
N ARG A 196 -23.00 -0.94 -1.45
CA ARG A 196 -22.38 0.27 -0.89
C ARG A 196 -22.78 0.47 0.58
N ARG A 197 -24.06 0.33 0.90
CA ARG A 197 -24.53 0.44 2.30
C ARG A 197 -23.96 -0.64 3.21
N VAL A 198 -23.91 -1.88 2.72
CA VAL A 198 -23.28 -2.98 3.47
C VAL A 198 -21.81 -2.67 3.76
N ARG A 199 -21.06 -2.15 2.77
CA ARG A 199 -19.66 -1.74 2.98
C ARG A 199 -19.50 -0.59 3.97
N GLU A 200 -20.37 0.40 3.92
CA GLU A 200 -20.38 1.51 4.88
C GLU A 200 -20.62 0.99 6.31
N GLN A 201 -21.61 0.11 6.48
CA GLN A 201 -21.89 -0.48 7.78
C GLN A 201 -20.75 -1.39 8.27
N ASN A 202 -20.12 -2.15 7.38
CA ASN A 202 -18.95 -2.96 7.71
C ASN A 202 -17.77 -2.08 8.18
N SER A 203 -17.59 -0.89 7.60
CA SER A 203 -16.58 0.06 8.07
C SER A 203 -16.84 0.55 9.49
N LYS A 204 -18.11 0.81 9.85
CA LYS A 204 -18.49 1.18 11.23
C LYS A 204 -18.22 0.03 12.21
N ILE A 205 -18.55 -1.22 11.83
CA ILE A 205 -18.27 -2.41 12.64
C ILE A 205 -16.77 -2.57 12.86
N THR A 206 -15.96 -2.43 11.80
CA THR A 206 -14.49 -2.50 11.91
C THR A 206 -13.95 -1.39 12.83
N GLY A 207 -14.50 -0.18 12.75
CA GLY A 207 -14.16 0.92 13.65
C GLY A 207 -14.47 0.59 15.11
N ALA A 208 -15.71 0.17 15.39
CA ALA A 208 -16.14 -0.22 16.74
C ALA A 208 -15.34 -1.41 17.29
N PHE A 209 -15.00 -2.40 16.46
CA PHE A 209 -14.16 -3.52 16.85
C PHE A 209 -12.75 -3.06 17.24
N ASN A 210 -12.11 -2.22 16.42
CA ASN A 210 -10.79 -1.68 16.72
C ASN A 210 -10.80 -0.83 17.99
N GLU A 211 -11.83 0.01 18.17
CA GLU A 211 -12.03 0.80 19.40
C GLU A 211 -12.22 -0.09 20.63
N GLY A 212 -13.04 -1.14 20.51
CA GLY A 212 -13.26 -2.12 21.58
C GLY A 212 -11.98 -2.85 21.99
N ILE A 213 -11.13 -3.25 21.04
CA ILE A 213 -9.84 -3.90 21.33
C ILE A 213 -8.84 -2.91 21.95
N THR A 214 -8.67 -1.75 21.32
CA THR A 214 -7.72 -0.74 21.81
C THR A 214 -8.13 -0.17 23.16
N GLY A 215 -9.45 0.03 23.36
CA GLY A 215 -10.05 0.52 24.58
C GLY A 215 -10.37 -0.56 25.63
N ALA A 216 -10.03 -1.83 25.42
CA ALA A 216 -10.45 -2.94 26.28
C ALA A 216 -10.11 -2.73 27.76
N LYS A 217 -8.94 -2.17 28.08
CA LYS A 217 -8.54 -1.83 29.45
C LYS A 217 -9.48 -0.79 30.07
N THR A 218 -9.82 0.24 29.30
CA THR A 218 -10.74 1.31 29.74
C THR A 218 -12.15 0.76 29.93
N THR A 219 -12.66 -0.04 28.99
CA THR A 219 -13.97 -0.70 29.08
C THR A 219 -14.09 -1.51 30.36
N LYS A 220 -13.07 -2.34 30.66
CA LYS A 220 -13.03 -3.16 31.89
C LYS A 220 -12.90 -2.32 33.16
N THR A 221 -12.13 -1.24 33.12
CA THR A 221 -11.93 -0.37 34.29
C THR A 221 -13.18 0.43 34.63
N LEU A 222 -13.95 0.81 33.60
CA LEU A 222 -15.20 1.56 33.76
C LEU A 222 -16.44 0.66 33.93
N VAL A 223 -16.27 -0.67 33.76
CA VAL A 223 -17.36 -1.68 33.85
C VAL A 223 -18.51 -1.31 32.89
N ILE A 224 -18.18 -1.06 31.63
CA ILE A 224 -19.15 -0.67 30.59
C ILE A 224 -19.28 -1.69 29.46
N GLU A 225 -18.96 -2.97 29.74
CA GLU A 225 -19.01 -4.06 28.75
C GLU A 225 -20.39 -4.20 28.14
N ASP A 226 -21.46 -4.17 28.97
CA ASP A 226 -22.85 -4.28 28.50
C ASP A 226 -23.20 -3.20 27.48
N LYS A 227 -22.75 -1.96 27.71
CA LYS A 227 -23.00 -0.85 26.79
C LYS A 227 -22.26 -1.05 25.46
N VAL A 228 -21.00 -1.46 25.51
CA VAL A 228 -20.18 -1.72 24.31
C VAL A 228 -20.75 -2.90 23.52
N GLU A 229 -21.21 -3.96 24.20
CA GLU A 229 -21.88 -5.10 23.57
C GLU A 229 -23.15 -4.65 22.84
N GLN A 230 -24.01 -3.86 23.51
CA GLN A 230 -25.26 -3.39 22.92
C GLN A 230 -25.01 -2.51 21.68
N GLU A 231 -24.05 -1.58 21.74
CA GLU A 231 -23.68 -0.75 20.59
C GLU A 231 -23.16 -1.59 19.41
N PHE A 232 -22.37 -2.63 19.70
CA PHE A 232 -21.84 -3.55 18.67
C PHE A 232 -22.95 -4.44 18.09
N ASP A 233 -23.89 -4.91 18.92
CA ASP A 233 -25.04 -5.72 18.46
C ASP A 233 -25.98 -4.91 17.57
N ASP A 234 -26.22 -3.63 17.87
CA ASP A 234 -27.00 -2.73 17.03
C ASP A 234 -26.35 -2.56 15.65
N LEU A 235 -25.02 -2.37 15.58
CA LEU A 235 -24.27 -2.25 14.32
C LEU A 235 -24.33 -3.55 13.50
N THR A 236 -24.15 -4.69 14.15
CA THR A 236 -24.19 -6.00 13.49
C THR A 236 -25.62 -6.39 13.09
N GLY A 237 -26.61 -6.02 13.89
CA GLY A 237 -28.04 -6.18 13.59
C GLY A 237 -28.46 -5.38 12.35
N GLU A 238 -27.97 -4.13 12.21
CA GLU A 238 -28.19 -3.33 10.98
C GLU A 238 -27.47 -3.94 9.77
N MET A 239 -26.22 -4.39 9.93
CA MET A 239 -25.47 -5.11 8.90
C MET A 239 -26.24 -6.33 8.40
N LYS A 240 -26.76 -7.17 9.32
CA LYS A 240 -27.59 -8.32 8.99
C LYS A 240 -28.80 -7.92 8.15
N ARG A 241 -29.55 -6.88 8.58
CA ARG A 241 -30.74 -6.40 7.83
C ARG A 241 -30.40 -5.94 6.42
N LEU A 242 -29.32 -5.17 6.26
CA LEU A 242 -28.85 -4.69 4.94
C LEU A 242 -28.37 -5.85 4.05
N SER A 243 -27.61 -6.79 4.63
CA SER A 243 -27.10 -7.97 3.92
C SER A 243 -28.22 -8.89 3.46
N VAL A 244 -29.24 -9.16 4.31
CA VAL A 244 -30.41 -9.95 3.95
C VAL A 244 -31.18 -9.29 2.79
N ARG A 245 -31.36 -7.96 2.82
CA ARG A 245 -31.99 -7.23 1.71
C ARG A 245 -31.18 -7.35 0.42
N ALA A 246 -29.85 -7.20 0.47
CA ALA A 246 -28.98 -7.38 -0.68
C ALA A 246 -29.09 -8.79 -1.26
N MET A 247 -29.08 -9.83 -0.40
CA MET A 247 -29.25 -11.23 -0.80
C MET A 247 -30.65 -11.51 -1.37
N HIS A 248 -31.70 -10.92 -0.81
CA HIS A 248 -33.04 -11.01 -1.37
C HIS A 248 -33.09 -10.47 -2.82
N PHE A 249 -32.57 -9.26 -3.06
CA PHE A 249 -32.50 -8.71 -4.42
C PHE A 249 -31.66 -9.58 -5.36
N ARG A 250 -30.55 -10.14 -4.88
CA ARG A 250 -29.74 -11.09 -5.65
C ARG A 250 -30.52 -12.37 -5.98
N GLY A 251 -31.23 -12.92 -5.00
CA GLY A 251 -32.08 -14.11 -5.21
C GLY A 251 -33.20 -13.85 -6.22
N VAL A 252 -33.91 -12.73 -6.11
CA VAL A 252 -34.93 -12.33 -7.10
C VAL A 252 -34.33 -12.16 -8.49
N PHE A 253 -33.15 -11.54 -8.61
CA PHE A 253 -32.46 -11.40 -9.90
C PHE A 253 -32.12 -12.77 -10.51
N MET A 254 -31.52 -13.68 -9.73
CA MET A 254 -31.20 -15.03 -10.21
C MET A 254 -32.45 -15.79 -10.65
N SER A 255 -33.52 -15.72 -9.84
CA SER A 255 -34.79 -16.38 -10.17
C SER A 255 -35.44 -15.78 -11.43
N THR A 256 -35.41 -14.44 -11.59
CA THR A 256 -35.94 -13.75 -12.77
C THR A 256 -35.16 -14.15 -14.02
N THR A 257 -33.84 -14.25 -13.94
CA THR A 257 -33.00 -14.67 -15.06
C THR A 257 -33.22 -16.13 -15.42
N ALA A 258 -33.33 -17.02 -14.45
CA ALA A 258 -33.65 -18.44 -14.67
C ALA A 258 -35.05 -18.59 -15.29
N PHE A 259 -36.03 -17.83 -14.83
CA PHE A 259 -37.38 -17.83 -15.41
C PHE A 259 -37.38 -17.34 -16.85
N ALA A 260 -36.67 -16.26 -17.15
CA ALA A 260 -36.53 -15.74 -18.51
C ALA A 260 -35.84 -16.77 -19.44
N ALA A 261 -34.81 -17.47 -18.94
CA ALA A 261 -34.18 -18.57 -19.66
C ALA A 261 -35.15 -19.73 -19.95
N SER A 262 -35.99 -20.06 -18.97
CA SER A 262 -37.04 -21.10 -19.15
C SER A 262 -38.09 -20.68 -20.16
N ILE A 263 -38.49 -19.40 -20.20
CA ILE A 263 -39.38 -18.85 -21.23
C ILE A 263 -38.70 -18.95 -22.61
N ALA A 264 -37.41 -18.58 -22.71
CA ALA A 264 -36.67 -18.71 -23.97
C ALA A 264 -36.72 -20.15 -24.49
N LEU A 265 -36.42 -21.09 -23.60
CA LEU A 265 -36.44 -22.52 -23.91
C LEU A 265 -37.87 -22.99 -24.32
N ALA A 266 -38.90 -22.56 -23.61
CA ALA A 266 -40.28 -22.88 -23.93
C ALA A 266 -40.69 -22.36 -25.32
N ILE A 267 -40.30 -21.13 -25.68
CA ILE A 267 -40.54 -20.56 -27.01
C ILE A 267 -39.80 -21.34 -28.09
N VAL A 268 -38.55 -21.72 -27.85
CA VAL A 268 -37.73 -22.55 -28.76
C VAL A 268 -38.41 -23.91 -28.96
N LEU A 269 -38.83 -24.56 -27.88
CA LEU A 269 -39.52 -25.86 -27.94
C LEU A 269 -40.86 -25.76 -28.69
N TRP A 270 -41.69 -24.76 -28.39
CA TRP A 270 -42.97 -24.60 -29.02
C TRP A 270 -42.85 -24.25 -30.51
N ARG A 271 -42.16 -23.17 -30.84
CA ARG A 271 -42.01 -22.73 -32.24
C ARG A 271 -41.09 -23.67 -33.02
N GLY A 272 -39.98 -24.09 -32.46
CA GLY A 272 -39.06 -25.04 -33.06
C GLY A 272 -39.74 -26.40 -33.28
N GLY A 273 -40.54 -26.88 -32.30
CA GLY A 273 -41.31 -28.12 -32.43
C GLY A 273 -42.36 -28.07 -33.57
N VAL A 274 -43.06 -26.94 -33.74
CA VAL A 274 -43.96 -26.74 -34.86
C VAL A 274 -43.20 -26.80 -36.20
N ILE A 275 -42.09 -26.07 -36.31
CA ILE A 275 -41.25 -26.03 -37.52
C ILE A 275 -40.63 -27.40 -37.80
N THR A 276 -40.28 -28.17 -36.77
CA THR A 276 -39.79 -29.56 -36.90
C THR A 276 -40.88 -30.50 -37.38
N ARG A 277 -42.10 -30.39 -36.79
CA ARG A 277 -43.26 -31.20 -37.24
C ARG A 277 -43.58 -30.94 -38.71
N ASP A 278 -43.47 -29.68 -39.15
CA ASP A 278 -43.73 -29.28 -40.55
C ASP A 278 -42.54 -29.69 -41.49
N GLY A 279 -41.52 -30.35 -40.99
CA GLY A 279 -40.38 -30.91 -41.77
C GLY A 279 -39.35 -29.86 -42.23
N VAL A 280 -39.43 -28.61 -41.72
CA VAL A 280 -38.51 -27.54 -42.13
C VAL A 280 -37.13 -27.64 -41.44
N ILE A 281 -37.08 -28.15 -40.21
CA ILE A 281 -35.86 -28.43 -39.47
C ILE A 281 -35.89 -29.85 -38.89
N LEU A 282 -34.72 -30.42 -38.62
CA LEU A 282 -34.60 -31.73 -37.98
C LEU A 282 -34.61 -31.59 -36.44
N ILE A 283 -34.82 -32.67 -35.71
CA ILE A 283 -34.85 -32.71 -34.25
C ILE A 283 -33.51 -32.29 -33.65
N GLY A 284 -32.39 -32.68 -34.27
CA GLY A 284 -31.06 -32.25 -33.85
C GLY A 284 -30.87 -30.75 -33.96
N THR A 285 -31.40 -30.10 -35.00
CA THR A 285 -31.40 -28.63 -35.11
C THR A 285 -32.14 -27.96 -33.94
N LEU A 286 -33.30 -28.52 -33.56
CA LEU A 286 -34.02 -28.03 -32.38
C LEU A 286 -33.17 -28.14 -31.09
N SER A 287 -32.47 -29.27 -30.93
CA SER A 287 -31.54 -29.47 -29.80
C SER A 287 -30.42 -28.43 -29.75
N VAL A 288 -29.84 -28.05 -30.90
CA VAL A 288 -28.82 -26.97 -30.98
C VAL A 288 -29.37 -25.66 -30.48
N PHE A 289 -30.58 -25.26 -30.95
CA PHE A 289 -31.20 -24.02 -30.48
C PHE A 289 -31.51 -24.02 -29.00
N MET A 290 -31.88 -25.18 -28.41
CA MET A 290 -32.06 -25.31 -26.98
C MET A 290 -30.73 -25.10 -26.23
N ASN A 291 -29.65 -25.71 -26.69
CA ASN A 291 -28.30 -25.55 -26.09
C ASN A 291 -27.81 -24.09 -26.16
N TYR A 292 -27.93 -23.43 -27.32
CA TYR A 292 -27.55 -22.03 -27.47
C TYR A 292 -28.40 -21.09 -26.61
N ALA A 293 -29.74 -21.30 -26.58
CA ALA A 293 -30.62 -20.49 -25.74
C ALA A 293 -30.28 -20.58 -24.25
N GLN A 294 -29.85 -21.75 -23.77
CA GLN A 294 -29.36 -21.92 -22.40
C GLN A 294 -27.93 -21.39 -22.21
N GLY A 295 -27.02 -21.70 -23.13
CA GLY A 295 -25.61 -21.31 -23.06
C GLY A 295 -25.36 -19.80 -23.15
N MET A 296 -26.28 -19.02 -23.75
CA MET A 296 -26.17 -17.56 -23.80
C MET A 296 -26.47 -16.87 -22.47
N MET A 297 -27.06 -17.55 -21.50
CA MET A 297 -27.49 -16.93 -20.24
C MET A 297 -26.33 -16.45 -19.37
N GLU A 298 -25.30 -17.26 -19.20
CA GLU A 298 -24.13 -16.94 -18.40
C GLU A 298 -23.33 -15.76 -18.99
N PRO A 299 -22.98 -15.74 -20.29
CA PRO A 299 -22.38 -14.57 -20.94
C PRO A 299 -23.18 -13.27 -20.76
N ILE A 300 -24.52 -13.33 -20.89
CA ILE A 300 -25.35 -12.14 -20.72
C ILE A 300 -25.33 -11.63 -19.27
N GLN A 301 -25.37 -12.52 -18.28
CA GLN A 301 -25.24 -12.17 -16.87
C GLN A 301 -23.88 -11.54 -16.58
N TRP A 302 -22.81 -12.10 -17.13
CA TRP A 302 -21.47 -11.57 -17.02
C TRP A 302 -21.35 -10.16 -17.59
N LEU A 303 -21.87 -9.89 -18.77
CA LEU A 303 -21.88 -8.55 -19.37
C LEU A 303 -22.52 -7.51 -18.45
N VAL A 304 -23.57 -7.89 -17.73
CA VAL A 304 -24.22 -7.00 -16.75
C VAL A 304 -23.32 -6.73 -15.54
N GLN A 305 -22.55 -7.73 -15.08
CA GLN A 305 -21.68 -7.61 -13.89
C GLN A 305 -20.36 -6.89 -14.18
N VAL A 306 -19.80 -7.07 -15.37
CA VAL A 306 -18.46 -6.55 -15.72
C VAL A 306 -18.38 -5.02 -15.60
N MET A 307 -19.45 -4.31 -15.89
CA MET A 307 -19.48 -2.85 -15.75
C MET A 307 -19.20 -2.39 -14.32
N SER A 308 -19.71 -3.12 -13.32
CA SER A 308 -19.43 -2.81 -11.90
C SER A 308 -17.98 -3.14 -11.52
N SER A 309 -17.43 -4.20 -12.06
CA SER A 309 -16.04 -4.58 -11.84
C SER A 309 -15.08 -3.55 -12.43
N LEU A 310 -15.36 -3.05 -13.62
CA LEU A 310 -14.57 -2.00 -14.28
C LEU A 310 -14.57 -0.68 -13.49
N VAL A 311 -15.73 -0.27 -12.94
CA VAL A 311 -15.80 0.91 -12.07
C VAL A 311 -14.98 0.73 -10.79
N ASN A 312 -15.00 -0.45 -10.19
CA ASN A 312 -14.18 -0.73 -9.00
C ASN A 312 -12.67 -0.71 -9.33
N VAL A 313 -12.28 -1.27 -10.47
CA VAL A 313 -10.88 -1.23 -10.95
C VAL A 313 -10.44 0.19 -11.21
N GLN A 314 -11.28 1.02 -11.81
CA GLN A 314 -10.97 2.45 -12.02
C GLN A 314 -10.55 3.13 -10.71
N VAL A 315 -11.28 2.89 -9.61
CA VAL A 315 -10.94 3.46 -8.30
C VAL A 315 -9.56 2.98 -7.82
N ASN A 316 -9.26 1.70 -8.01
CA ASN A 316 -7.95 1.15 -7.61
C ASN A 316 -6.83 1.75 -8.49
N VAL A 317 -7.06 1.86 -9.81
CA VAL A 317 -6.12 2.52 -10.74
C VAL A 317 -5.87 3.97 -10.35
N GLU A 318 -6.93 4.74 -10.05
CA GLU A 318 -6.80 6.14 -9.60
C GLU A 318 -5.96 6.27 -8.34
N ARG A 319 -6.10 5.34 -7.40
CA ARG A 319 -5.35 5.35 -6.15
C ARG A 319 -3.88 5.00 -6.35
N VAL A 320 -3.59 3.95 -7.13
CA VAL A 320 -2.22 3.53 -7.43
C VAL A 320 -1.51 4.58 -8.28
N THR A 321 -2.17 5.11 -9.31
CA THR A 321 -1.58 6.17 -10.15
C THR A 321 -1.37 7.47 -9.39
N ARG A 322 -2.26 7.82 -8.46
CA ARG A 322 -2.07 8.98 -7.58
C ARG A 322 -0.82 8.80 -6.72
N LEU A 323 -0.57 7.62 -6.18
CA LEU A 323 0.66 7.33 -5.45
C LEU A 323 1.88 7.52 -6.35
N LEU A 324 1.88 6.93 -7.55
CA LEU A 324 2.99 7.00 -8.50
C LEU A 324 3.21 8.41 -9.09
N GLU A 325 2.17 9.25 -9.09
CA GLU A 325 2.23 10.65 -9.55
C GLU A 325 2.50 11.63 -8.39
N THR A 326 2.62 11.14 -7.15
CA THR A 326 2.97 12.00 -6.00
C THR A 326 4.43 12.38 -6.10
N GLU A 327 4.71 13.66 -6.18
CA GLU A 327 6.06 14.20 -6.17
C GLU A 327 6.56 14.36 -4.73
N SER A 328 7.85 14.16 -4.53
CA SER A 328 8.50 14.41 -3.25
C SER A 328 8.64 15.91 -3.02
N ASP A 329 8.24 16.40 -1.82
CA ASP A 329 8.43 17.81 -1.43
C ASP A 329 9.91 18.18 -1.29
N VAL A 330 10.76 17.18 -1.12
CA VAL A 330 12.21 17.32 -1.05
C VAL A 330 12.81 16.42 -2.10
N SER A 331 13.47 17.02 -3.11
CA SER A 331 14.06 16.29 -4.23
C SER A 331 15.39 16.90 -4.64
N ASP A 332 16.31 16.05 -5.06
CA ASP A 332 17.55 16.50 -5.66
C ASP A 332 17.31 17.02 -7.09
N THR A 333 17.99 18.09 -7.49
CA THR A 333 17.89 18.62 -8.85
C THR A 333 18.47 17.60 -9.85
N PRO A 334 18.10 17.69 -11.16
CA PRO A 334 18.67 16.80 -12.17
C PRO A 334 20.21 16.84 -12.21
N GLU A 335 20.81 18.02 -12.02
CA GLU A 335 22.27 18.18 -12.00
C GLU A 335 22.90 17.48 -10.79
N VAL A 336 22.25 17.56 -9.61
CA VAL A 336 22.68 16.87 -8.40
C VAL A 336 22.56 15.35 -8.59
N THR A 337 21.44 14.89 -9.15
CA THR A 337 21.22 13.46 -9.41
C THR A 337 22.22 12.93 -10.44
N GLU A 338 22.55 13.70 -11.48
CA GLU A 338 23.57 13.31 -12.46
C GLU A 338 24.95 13.14 -11.81
N LYS A 339 25.32 14.04 -10.90
CA LYS A 339 26.60 14.02 -10.22
C LYS A 339 26.68 12.93 -9.15
N TYR A 340 25.70 12.83 -8.26
CA TYR A 340 25.75 12.01 -7.05
C TYR A 340 25.01 10.67 -7.16
N GLY A 341 24.23 10.45 -8.21
CA GLY A 341 23.35 9.29 -8.36
C GLY A 341 21.99 9.46 -7.67
N ASP A 342 21.15 8.43 -7.79
CA ASP A 342 19.84 8.35 -7.14
C ASP A 342 19.84 7.34 -5.98
N ALA A 343 18.67 7.16 -5.33
CA ALA A 343 18.51 6.27 -4.18
C ALA A 343 18.87 4.80 -4.47
N PHE A 344 18.77 4.36 -5.73
CA PHE A 344 19.03 2.98 -6.14
C PHE A 344 20.39 2.81 -6.82
N HIS A 345 20.99 3.90 -7.32
CA HIS A 345 22.27 3.92 -8.05
C HIS A 345 23.15 5.07 -7.55
N PRO A 346 23.60 5.04 -6.27
CA PRO A 346 24.45 6.10 -5.72
C PRO A 346 25.85 6.08 -6.36
N LYS A 347 26.35 7.27 -6.73
CA LYS A 347 27.70 7.46 -7.26
C LYS A 347 28.63 7.93 -6.12
N LYS A 348 28.97 7.00 -5.22
CA LYS A 348 29.75 7.29 -4.00
C LYS A 348 31.14 7.85 -4.28
N GLU A 349 31.71 7.57 -5.44
CA GLU A 349 32.99 8.11 -5.91
C GLU A 349 33.00 9.63 -6.04
N ASN A 350 31.84 10.26 -6.18
CA ASN A 350 31.68 11.71 -6.32
C ASN A 350 31.33 12.40 -4.98
N TRP A 351 31.31 11.65 -3.87
CA TRP A 351 30.95 12.18 -2.57
C TRP A 351 32.15 12.85 -1.91
N GLU A 352 32.06 14.16 -1.69
CA GLU A 352 33.06 14.92 -0.97
C GLU A 352 32.97 14.68 0.55
N PRO A 353 34.08 14.82 1.29
CA PRO A 353 34.06 14.76 2.76
C PRO A 353 33.14 15.84 3.35
N LEU A 354 32.35 15.49 4.36
CA LEU A 354 31.55 16.42 5.14
C LEU A 354 32.33 16.79 6.42
N HIS A 355 32.37 18.08 6.73
CA HIS A 355 33.02 18.61 7.94
C HIS A 355 32.03 18.88 9.06
N GLY A 356 30.85 19.41 8.73
CA GLY A 356 29.75 19.59 9.68
C GLY A 356 29.53 21.02 10.15
N ASP A 357 30.00 22.04 9.41
CA ASP A 357 29.57 23.42 9.61
C ASP A 357 28.13 23.60 9.11
N ILE A 358 27.24 24.15 9.94
CA ILE A 358 25.82 24.34 9.60
C ILE A 358 25.44 25.79 9.85
N GLU A 359 24.80 26.41 8.84
CA GLU A 359 24.35 27.79 8.94
C GLU A 359 22.95 27.98 8.36
N PHE A 360 22.02 28.49 9.16
CA PHE A 360 20.70 28.91 8.74
C PHE A 360 20.75 30.40 8.38
N GLN A 361 20.31 30.73 7.17
CA GLN A 361 20.31 32.11 6.67
C GLN A 361 18.88 32.52 6.34
N ASP A 362 18.28 33.33 7.19
CA ASP A 362 16.95 33.92 7.05
C ASP A 362 15.86 32.87 6.76
N VAL A 363 15.90 31.75 7.49
CA VAL A 363 15.05 30.58 7.23
C VAL A 363 13.65 30.82 7.78
N THR A 364 12.66 30.75 6.88
CA THR A 364 11.24 30.65 7.23
C THR A 364 10.74 29.29 6.80
N PHE A 365 10.01 28.60 7.68
CA PHE A 365 9.48 27.28 7.40
C PHE A 365 8.04 27.10 7.88
N ARG A 366 7.26 26.45 7.03
CA ARG A 366 5.89 25.99 7.29
C ARG A 366 5.71 24.59 6.77
N TYR A 367 5.07 23.70 7.55
CA TYR A 367 4.72 22.36 7.08
C TYR A 367 3.72 22.42 5.93
N PRO A 368 3.78 21.48 4.95
CA PRO A 368 2.88 21.48 3.78
C PRO A 368 1.39 21.41 4.13
N ASP A 369 1.04 20.80 5.24
CA ASP A 369 -0.33 20.66 5.78
C ASP A 369 -0.71 21.75 6.80
N GLY A 370 0.26 22.59 7.19
CA GLY A 370 0.07 23.67 8.16
C GLY A 370 -0.33 25.00 7.51
N SER A 371 -1.01 25.86 8.27
CA SER A 371 -1.36 27.23 7.86
C SER A 371 -0.40 28.29 8.41
N GLU A 372 0.35 27.97 9.47
CA GLU A 372 1.20 28.90 10.21
C GLU A 372 2.67 28.58 10.03
N ASN A 373 3.51 29.62 10.07
CA ASN A 373 4.96 29.46 10.05
C ASN A 373 5.41 28.89 11.40
N VAL A 374 6.24 27.86 11.38
CA VAL A 374 6.84 27.27 12.58
C VAL A 374 8.18 27.93 12.90
N LEU A 375 8.91 28.38 11.89
CA LEU A 375 10.11 29.21 12.02
C LEU A 375 9.93 30.45 11.15
N GLU A 376 10.37 31.62 11.65
CA GLU A 376 10.32 32.89 10.93
C GLU A 376 11.65 33.63 11.05
N HIS A 377 12.24 33.97 9.90
CA HIS A 377 13.51 34.70 9.80
C HIS A 377 14.60 34.16 10.72
N PHE A 378 14.67 32.82 10.80
CA PHE A 378 15.55 32.08 11.70
C PHE A 378 16.98 32.11 11.20
N ASN A 379 17.91 32.55 12.06
CA ASN A 379 19.34 32.60 11.78
C ASN A 379 20.09 31.84 12.87
N LEU A 380 20.99 30.94 12.46
CA LEU A 380 21.83 30.16 13.39
C LEU A 380 23.11 29.76 12.67
N LYS A 381 24.24 29.86 13.37
CA LYS A 381 25.52 29.34 12.89
C LYS A 381 26.09 28.37 13.91
N VAL A 382 26.36 27.15 13.49
CA VAL A 382 26.92 26.07 14.30
C VAL A 382 28.24 25.62 13.66
N PRO A 383 29.39 25.97 14.25
CA PRO A 383 30.69 25.52 13.79
C PRO A 383 30.83 24.00 13.91
N GLN A 384 31.69 23.42 13.08
CA GLN A 384 32.10 22.01 13.15
C GLN A 384 32.45 21.60 14.57
N GLY A 385 32.00 20.42 14.99
CA GLY A 385 32.35 19.82 16.27
C GLY A 385 31.65 20.41 17.48
N THR A 386 30.65 21.30 17.27
CA THR A 386 29.88 21.93 18.35
C THR A 386 28.69 21.05 18.75
N ASN A 387 28.52 20.81 20.05
CA ASN A 387 27.35 20.13 20.60
C ASN A 387 26.26 21.16 20.97
N VAL A 388 25.14 21.12 20.30
CA VAL A 388 24.03 22.06 20.47
C VAL A 388 22.88 21.36 21.18
N ALA A 389 22.51 21.85 22.38
CA ALA A 389 21.28 21.44 23.05
C ALA A 389 20.13 22.39 22.70
N ILE A 390 19.01 21.86 22.24
CA ILE A 390 17.81 22.63 21.92
C ILE A 390 16.79 22.39 23.02
N VAL A 391 16.40 23.45 23.73
CA VAL A 391 15.44 23.41 24.82
C VAL A 391 14.28 24.37 24.55
N GLY A 392 13.12 24.09 25.10
CA GLY A 392 11.92 24.91 24.94
C GLY A 392 10.65 24.11 25.18
N GLU A 393 9.52 24.75 25.19
CA GLU A 393 8.22 24.11 25.40
C GLU A 393 7.84 23.19 24.22
N THR A 394 6.88 22.30 24.46
CA THR A 394 6.33 21.46 23.37
C THR A 394 5.66 22.35 22.32
N GLY A 395 5.96 22.11 21.04
CA GLY A 395 5.45 22.95 19.95
C GLY A 395 6.33 24.14 19.59
N ALA A 396 7.39 24.45 20.34
CA ALA A 396 8.27 25.61 20.08
C ALA A 396 9.09 25.55 18.78
N GLY A 397 9.08 24.43 18.02
CA GLY A 397 9.81 24.28 16.77
C GLY A 397 11.13 23.49 16.87
N LYS A 398 11.42 22.87 18.01
CA LYS A 398 12.68 22.10 18.24
C LYS A 398 12.91 20.99 17.21
N SER A 399 11.94 20.09 17.05
CA SER A 399 12.01 18.98 16.07
C SER A 399 12.02 19.49 14.63
N THR A 400 11.38 20.62 14.36
CA THR A 400 11.41 21.27 13.05
C THR A 400 12.82 21.72 12.68
N LEU A 401 13.55 22.33 13.62
CA LEU A 401 14.93 22.75 13.42
C LEU A 401 15.81 21.55 13.03
N VAL A 402 15.71 20.47 13.78
CA VAL A 402 16.45 19.24 13.54
C VAL A 402 16.09 18.60 12.20
N ASN A 403 14.80 18.55 11.87
CA ASN A 403 14.34 18.02 10.59
C ASN A 403 14.87 18.81 9.38
N LEU A 404 15.04 20.13 9.54
CA LEU A 404 15.63 20.98 8.51
C LEU A 404 17.14 20.77 8.39
N VAL A 405 17.89 20.56 9.51
CA VAL A 405 19.30 20.16 9.49
C VAL A 405 19.50 18.86 8.70
N CYS A 406 18.61 17.88 8.91
CA CYS A 406 18.63 16.61 8.22
C CYS A 406 18.12 16.69 6.78
N ARG A 407 17.63 17.85 6.32
CA ARG A 407 16.96 18.00 5.02
C ARG A 407 15.83 17.00 4.82
N PHE A 408 15.08 16.68 5.88
CA PHE A 408 13.82 15.93 5.79
C PHE A 408 12.69 16.80 5.25
N PHE A 409 12.85 18.11 5.41
CA PHE A 409 12.05 19.18 4.83
C PHE A 409 12.98 20.27 4.28
N GLU A 410 12.48 21.05 3.33
CA GLU A 410 13.18 22.22 2.82
C GLU A 410 12.54 23.50 3.33
N PRO A 411 13.33 24.56 3.58
CA PRO A 411 12.80 25.85 4.02
C PRO A 411 11.88 26.45 2.97
N THR A 412 10.78 27.09 3.42
CA THR A 412 9.85 27.82 2.55
C THR A 412 10.50 29.07 1.99
N GLN A 413 11.36 29.73 2.78
CA GLN A 413 12.18 30.88 2.39
C GLN A 413 13.54 30.78 3.09
N GLY A 414 14.56 31.45 2.51
CA GLY A 414 15.92 31.38 3.02
C GLY A 414 16.65 30.12 2.55
N ARG A 415 17.76 29.81 3.22
CA ARG A 415 18.60 28.66 2.87
C ARG A 415 19.36 28.12 4.06
N ILE A 416 19.74 26.84 3.96
CA ILE A 416 20.59 26.17 4.95
C ILE A 416 21.88 25.82 4.25
N LEU A 417 22.99 26.31 4.78
CA LEU A 417 24.31 25.99 4.28
C LEU A 417 24.90 24.85 5.12
N ILE A 418 25.52 23.89 4.43
CA ILE A 418 26.31 22.82 5.01
C ILE A 418 27.71 22.95 4.43
N ASP A 419 28.73 23.13 5.29
CA ASP A 419 30.10 23.43 4.88
C ASP A 419 30.16 24.61 3.84
N GLY A 420 29.39 25.67 4.11
CA GLY A 420 29.37 26.89 3.33
C GLY A 420 28.63 26.81 1.98
N ARG A 421 27.99 25.68 1.62
CA ARG A 421 27.21 25.50 0.40
C ARG A 421 25.74 25.20 0.72
N ASP A 422 24.83 25.65 -0.13
CA ASP A 422 23.41 25.34 0.03
C ASP A 422 23.19 23.81 0.03
N ALA A 423 22.44 23.32 1.02
CA ALA A 423 22.11 21.89 1.16
C ALA A 423 21.45 21.31 -0.08
N ARG A 424 20.76 22.14 -0.89
CA ARG A 424 20.09 21.74 -2.14
C ARG A 424 21.05 21.49 -3.31
N GLU A 425 22.29 21.96 -3.22
CA GLU A 425 23.33 21.74 -4.24
C GLU A 425 24.05 20.40 -4.10
N ARG A 426 23.68 19.63 -3.07
CA ARG A 426 24.24 18.31 -2.76
C ARG A 426 23.14 17.28 -2.60
N SER A 427 23.50 15.99 -2.81
CA SER A 427 22.54 14.90 -2.69
C SER A 427 22.08 14.68 -1.25
N GLN A 428 20.79 14.41 -1.10
CA GLN A 428 20.24 13.91 0.17
C GLN A 428 20.94 12.63 0.63
N LEU A 429 21.28 11.72 -0.29
CA LEU A 429 21.99 10.48 0.02
C LEU A 429 23.36 10.74 0.62
N TRP A 430 24.10 11.66 0.04
CA TRP A 430 25.40 12.11 0.57
C TRP A 430 25.23 12.68 1.98
N LEU A 431 24.24 13.55 2.20
CA LEU A 431 23.98 14.15 3.50
C LEU A 431 23.58 13.09 4.53
N HIS A 432 22.58 12.25 4.20
CA HIS A 432 22.06 11.24 5.10
C HIS A 432 23.09 10.17 5.46
N SER A 433 24.02 9.84 4.55
CA SER A 433 25.12 8.92 4.85
C SER A 433 26.12 9.47 5.89
N ASN A 434 26.12 10.77 6.12
CA ASN A 434 26.95 11.47 7.08
C ASN A 434 26.19 11.92 8.34
N ILE A 435 24.90 11.57 8.47
CA ILE A 435 24.06 11.86 9.64
C ILE A 435 23.81 10.58 10.43
N GLY A 436 24.11 10.60 11.71
CA GLY A 436 23.64 9.62 12.68
C GLY A 436 22.38 10.15 13.36
N TYR A 437 21.23 9.54 13.07
CA TYR A 437 19.96 9.96 13.66
C TYR A 437 19.46 8.91 14.66
N VAL A 438 19.27 9.29 15.92
CA VAL A 438 18.66 8.43 16.94
C VAL A 438 17.32 9.02 17.38
N LEU A 439 16.28 8.27 17.08
CA LEU A 439 14.88 8.63 17.38
C LEU A 439 14.58 8.49 18.87
N GLN A 440 13.61 9.27 19.35
CA GLN A 440 13.01 9.14 20.68
C GLN A 440 12.53 7.71 20.96
N THR A 441 11.86 7.07 20.00
CA THR A 441 11.49 5.66 20.06
C THR A 441 12.37 4.87 19.10
N PRO A 442 13.38 4.11 19.58
CA PRO A 442 14.28 3.38 18.73
C PRO A 442 13.56 2.32 17.90
N HIS A 443 13.81 2.28 16.61
CA HIS A 443 13.28 1.25 15.72
C HIS A 443 14.37 0.25 15.36
N LEU A 444 14.09 -1.02 15.62
CA LEU A 444 14.91 -2.16 15.18
C LEU A 444 14.11 -2.98 14.16
N PHE A 445 14.80 -3.46 13.14
CA PHE A 445 14.20 -4.32 12.12
C PHE A 445 14.12 -5.76 12.60
N SER A 446 13.20 -6.52 12.05
CA SER A 446 13.16 -7.98 12.26
C SER A 446 14.45 -8.62 11.78
N GLY A 447 14.94 -9.60 12.53
CA GLY A 447 16.21 -10.29 12.27
C GLY A 447 17.11 -10.29 13.47
N THR A 448 18.39 -10.60 13.27
CA THR A 448 19.38 -10.74 14.34
C THR A 448 19.91 -9.37 14.83
N VAL A 449 20.51 -9.37 16.01
CA VAL A 449 21.26 -8.21 16.54
C VAL A 449 22.34 -7.78 15.55
N LEU A 450 23.10 -8.74 15.00
CA LEU A 450 24.17 -8.48 14.03
C LEU A 450 23.67 -7.77 12.78
N GLU A 451 22.57 -8.24 12.20
CA GLU A 451 21.94 -7.62 11.03
C GLU A 451 21.52 -6.19 11.34
N ASN A 452 20.91 -5.95 12.50
CA ASN A 452 20.52 -4.62 12.93
C ASN A 452 21.70 -3.65 13.10
N LEU A 453 22.83 -4.10 13.62
CA LEU A 453 24.04 -3.30 13.72
C LEU A 453 24.63 -2.98 12.33
N ARG A 454 24.65 -3.98 11.43
CA ARG A 454 25.16 -3.82 10.07
C ARG A 454 24.36 -2.85 9.20
N TYR A 455 23.11 -2.51 9.56
CA TYR A 455 22.39 -1.41 8.87
C TYR A 455 23.15 -0.07 8.97
N GLY A 456 23.95 0.16 10.00
CA GLY A 456 24.82 1.35 10.08
C GLY A 456 25.93 1.34 9.05
N ARG A 457 26.57 0.18 8.84
CA ARG A 457 27.63 -0.03 7.83
C ARG A 457 27.62 -1.51 7.41
N PRO A 458 27.07 -1.85 6.23
CA PRO A 458 26.94 -3.25 5.78
C PRO A 458 28.26 -4.02 5.70
N ASP A 459 29.33 -3.34 5.33
CA ASP A 459 30.67 -3.93 5.14
C ASP A 459 31.53 -3.96 6.43
N ALA A 460 30.94 -3.63 7.58
CA ALA A 460 31.67 -3.60 8.85
C ALA A 460 32.16 -4.99 9.25
N THR A 461 33.44 -5.06 9.69
CA THR A 461 34.03 -6.27 10.25
C THR A 461 33.49 -6.54 11.65
N MET A 462 33.64 -7.78 12.15
CA MET A 462 33.22 -8.09 13.52
C MET A 462 33.99 -7.26 14.57
N ASP A 463 35.26 -7.02 14.35
CA ASP A 463 36.10 -6.22 15.28
C ASP A 463 35.56 -4.77 15.38
N GLU A 464 35.14 -4.17 14.26
CA GLU A 464 34.51 -2.84 14.23
C GLU A 464 33.16 -2.82 14.92
N ILE A 465 32.36 -3.86 14.71
CA ILE A 465 31.05 -4.02 15.36
C ILE A 465 31.23 -4.16 16.88
N GLU A 466 32.12 -5.03 17.31
CA GLU A 466 32.44 -5.23 18.74
C GLU A 466 32.97 -3.94 19.38
N ALA A 467 33.82 -3.21 18.68
CA ALA A 467 34.33 -1.92 19.16
C ALA A 467 33.21 -0.89 19.33
N ALA A 468 32.29 -0.78 18.35
CA ALA A 468 31.14 0.12 18.44
C ALA A 468 30.17 -0.28 19.57
N VAL A 469 29.87 -1.56 19.71
CA VAL A 469 29.00 -2.12 20.75
C VAL A 469 29.60 -1.87 22.14
N LYS A 470 30.90 -2.13 22.32
CA LYS A 470 31.62 -1.90 23.58
C LYS A 470 31.71 -0.41 23.92
N ALA A 471 31.88 0.44 22.91
CA ALA A 471 31.90 1.89 23.11
C ALA A 471 30.65 2.42 23.78
N VAL A 472 29.47 1.90 23.44
CA VAL A 472 28.19 2.29 24.02
C VAL A 472 27.72 1.36 25.14
N SER A 473 28.55 0.43 25.60
CA SER A 473 28.26 -0.53 26.67
C SER A 473 27.06 -1.47 26.35
N ALA A 474 26.81 -1.71 25.07
CA ALA A 474 25.78 -2.65 24.61
C ALA A 474 26.25 -4.12 24.62
N ASP A 475 27.55 -4.36 24.82
CA ASP A 475 28.15 -5.69 24.97
C ASP A 475 27.53 -6.49 26.12
N GLN A 476 27.23 -5.83 27.25
CA GLN A 476 26.56 -6.45 28.39
C GLN A 476 25.15 -6.96 28.06
N ILE A 477 24.46 -6.28 27.16
CA ILE A 477 23.12 -6.70 26.69
C ILE A 477 23.28 -7.93 25.82
N ILE A 478 24.17 -7.87 24.83
CA ILE A 478 24.40 -8.96 23.87
C ILE A 478 24.85 -10.23 24.57
N ALA A 479 25.70 -10.09 25.61
CA ALA A 479 26.19 -11.23 26.40
C ALA A 479 25.06 -11.96 27.19
N ARG A 480 23.94 -11.32 27.45
CA ARG A 480 22.77 -11.93 28.12
C ARG A 480 21.82 -12.62 27.17
N LEU A 481 21.93 -12.34 25.87
CA LEU A 481 21.06 -12.91 24.86
C LEU A 481 21.45 -14.38 24.57
N PRO A 482 20.49 -15.28 24.30
CA PRO A 482 20.74 -16.71 24.15
C PRO A 482 21.82 -17.05 23.13
N ASP A 483 21.77 -16.40 21.95
CA ASP A 483 22.68 -16.62 20.83
C ASP A 483 23.59 -15.39 20.54
N GLY A 484 23.73 -14.48 21.53
CA GLY A 484 24.56 -13.28 21.43
C GLY A 484 24.18 -12.43 20.21
N TYR A 485 25.14 -12.14 19.33
CA TYR A 485 24.92 -11.37 18.10
C TYR A 485 23.93 -12.02 17.11
N ASN A 486 23.76 -13.34 17.15
CA ASN A 486 22.86 -14.09 16.26
C ASN A 486 21.45 -14.24 16.84
N THR A 487 21.16 -13.68 17.99
CA THR A 487 19.83 -13.70 18.58
C THR A 487 18.85 -12.95 17.69
N ASP A 488 17.75 -13.59 17.29
CA ASP A 488 16.63 -12.94 16.61
C ASP A 488 15.82 -12.10 17.62
N ILE A 489 15.71 -10.82 17.32
CA ILE A 489 15.05 -9.87 18.21
C ILE A 489 13.58 -9.63 17.86
N GLY A 490 13.07 -10.28 16.80
CA GLY A 490 11.68 -10.19 16.35
C GLY A 490 11.30 -8.83 15.77
N GLU A 491 10.02 -8.68 15.45
CA GLU A 491 9.50 -7.44 14.87
C GLU A 491 9.61 -6.27 15.84
N GLY A 492 10.27 -5.19 15.39
CA GLY A 492 10.49 -3.99 16.22
C GLY A 492 11.37 -4.23 17.46
N GLY A 493 12.11 -5.36 17.51
CA GLY A 493 12.93 -5.72 18.67
C GLY A 493 12.10 -5.99 19.94
N ASN A 494 10.93 -6.62 19.81
CA ASN A 494 9.96 -6.80 20.89
C ASN A 494 10.47 -7.62 22.09
N THR A 495 11.58 -8.34 21.93
CA THR A 495 12.26 -9.10 22.98
C THR A 495 13.15 -8.24 23.88
N LEU A 496 13.41 -6.98 23.48
CA LEU A 496 14.30 -6.06 24.17
C LEU A 496 13.52 -4.93 24.88
N SER A 497 14.04 -4.47 26.00
CA SER A 497 13.55 -3.27 26.67
C SER A 497 13.84 -2.00 25.86
N THR A 498 13.14 -0.91 26.14
CA THR A 498 13.33 0.38 25.43
C THR A 498 14.78 0.89 25.56
N GLY A 499 15.39 0.76 26.73
CA GLY A 499 16.79 1.18 26.93
C GLY A 499 17.79 0.32 26.15
N GLU A 500 17.58 -0.99 26.09
CA GLU A 500 18.41 -1.90 25.30
C GLU A 500 18.32 -1.60 23.81
N LYS A 501 17.11 -1.34 23.28
CA LYS A 501 16.91 -0.88 21.89
C LYS A 501 17.67 0.42 21.63
N GLN A 502 17.68 1.34 22.59
CA GLN A 502 18.36 2.62 22.46
C GLN A 502 19.88 2.45 22.38
N LEU A 503 20.47 1.61 23.24
CA LEU A 503 21.91 1.31 23.21
C LEU A 503 22.33 0.63 21.91
N LEU A 504 21.53 -0.32 21.38
CA LEU A 504 21.79 -0.91 20.06
C LEU A 504 21.66 0.12 18.92
N SER A 505 20.74 1.06 19.03
CA SER A 505 20.59 2.15 18.05
C SER A 505 21.78 3.11 18.08
N PHE A 506 22.34 3.39 19.26
CA PHE A 506 23.60 4.14 19.37
C PHE A 506 24.78 3.38 18.78
N ALA A 507 24.89 2.08 19.02
CA ALA A 507 25.94 1.25 18.41
C ALA A 507 25.86 1.28 16.88
N ARG A 508 24.65 1.14 16.33
CA ARG A 508 24.38 1.26 14.90
C ARG A 508 24.77 2.63 14.34
N ALA A 509 24.41 3.71 15.03
CA ALA A 509 24.74 5.06 14.62
C ALA A 509 26.24 5.34 14.71
N LEU A 510 26.91 4.83 15.75
CA LEU A 510 28.38 4.95 15.91
C LEU A 510 29.14 4.20 14.82
N LEU A 511 28.66 3.01 14.45
CA LEU A 511 29.27 2.18 13.40
C LEU A 511 29.22 2.87 12.01
N ALA A 512 28.21 3.70 11.77
CA ALA A 512 28.11 4.51 10.55
C ALA A 512 29.15 5.64 10.49
N ASP A 513 29.81 5.98 11.59
CA ASP A 513 30.78 7.08 11.75
C ASP A 513 30.30 8.42 11.14
N PRO A 514 29.15 8.94 11.56
CA PRO A 514 28.59 10.17 11.00
C PRO A 514 29.39 11.41 11.45
N ARG A 515 29.38 12.47 10.64
CA ARG A 515 29.94 13.79 10.99
C ARG A 515 28.94 14.68 11.71
N ILE A 516 27.66 14.51 11.41
CA ILE A 516 26.56 15.19 12.09
C ILE A 516 25.80 14.15 12.90
N PHE A 517 25.52 14.44 14.16
CA PHE A 517 24.73 13.56 15.02
C PHE A 517 23.47 14.27 15.52
N VAL A 518 22.35 13.58 15.44
CA VAL A 518 21.05 14.08 15.86
C VAL A 518 20.44 13.13 16.87
N LEU A 519 20.06 13.68 18.01
CA LEU A 519 19.40 12.95 19.08
C LEU A 519 18.09 13.62 19.48
N ASP A 520 17.00 12.91 19.35
CA ASP A 520 15.71 13.28 19.93
C ASP A 520 15.55 12.51 21.25
N GLU A 521 15.79 13.20 22.39
CA GLU A 521 15.86 12.59 23.71
C GLU A 521 14.52 12.68 24.44
N ALA A 522 13.81 11.56 24.58
CA ALA A 522 12.73 11.43 25.55
C ALA A 522 12.67 10.00 26.10
N THR A 523 13.33 9.77 27.21
CA THR A 523 13.32 8.47 27.89
C THR A 523 12.66 8.60 29.26
N SER A 524 11.34 8.50 29.31
CA SER A 524 10.58 8.55 30.56
C SER A 524 10.39 7.19 31.27
N SER A 525 10.93 6.09 30.71
CA SER A 525 10.60 4.71 31.17
C SER A 525 11.80 3.76 31.14
N VAL A 526 12.99 4.25 31.53
CA VAL A 526 14.22 3.43 31.58
C VAL A 526 14.68 3.37 33.04
N ASP A 527 15.15 2.19 33.47
CA ASP A 527 15.73 2.02 34.80
C ASP A 527 17.02 2.84 35.00
N THR A 528 17.36 3.17 36.24
CA THR A 528 18.48 4.05 36.59
C THR A 528 19.84 3.54 36.13
N VAL A 529 20.04 2.20 36.05
CA VAL A 529 21.34 1.62 35.61
C VAL A 529 21.49 1.80 34.10
N THR A 530 20.48 1.40 33.34
CA THR A 530 20.46 1.55 31.88
C THR A 530 20.49 3.04 31.47
N GLU A 531 19.90 3.92 32.27
CA GLU A 531 19.95 5.35 32.06
C GLU A 531 21.41 5.90 32.09
N ARG A 532 22.23 5.47 33.06
CA ARG A 532 23.65 5.86 33.11
C ARG A 532 24.41 5.38 31.88
N LEU A 533 24.15 4.13 31.43
CA LEU A 533 24.79 3.60 30.22
C LEU A 533 24.40 4.40 28.97
N ILE A 534 23.13 4.84 28.88
CA ILE A 534 22.65 5.71 27.79
C ILE A 534 23.36 7.06 27.82
N GLN A 535 23.51 7.69 29.00
CA GLN A 535 24.23 8.98 29.12
C GLN A 535 25.69 8.86 28.72
N ASP A 536 26.39 7.80 29.14
CA ASP A 536 27.79 7.54 28.76
C ASP A 536 27.90 7.25 27.24
N ALA A 537 26.91 6.57 26.66
CA ALA A 537 26.85 6.33 25.22
C ALA A 537 26.67 7.63 24.43
N ILE A 538 25.75 8.53 24.87
CA ILE A 538 25.53 9.84 24.26
C ILE A 538 26.85 10.64 24.19
N GLU A 539 27.61 10.70 25.28
CA GLU A 539 28.89 11.41 25.30
C GLU A 539 29.89 10.87 24.27
N LYS A 540 30.02 9.55 24.20
CA LYS A 540 30.94 8.90 23.27
C LYS A 540 30.52 9.10 21.79
N VAL A 541 29.25 9.08 21.53
CA VAL A 541 28.72 9.27 20.16
C VAL A 541 28.86 10.71 19.71
N MET A 542 28.73 11.69 20.61
CA MET A 542 28.87 13.12 20.31
C MET A 542 30.31 13.58 20.12
N ALA A 543 31.25 12.89 20.73
CA ALA A 543 32.66 13.31 20.75
C ALA A 543 33.24 13.53 19.35
N GLY A 544 33.72 14.76 19.08
CA GLY A 544 34.35 15.14 17.79
C GLY A 544 33.37 15.31 16.61
N ARG A 545 32.06 15.37 16.86
CA ARG A 545 31.01 15.54 15.85
C ARG A 545 30.21 16.81 16.10
N THR A 546 29.59 17.34 15.05
CA THR A 546 28.57 18.39 15.21
C THR A 546 27.27 17.73 15.62
N SER A 547 26.76 18.08 16.82
CA SER A 547 25.61 17.36 17.38
C SER A 547 24.44 18.30 17.68
N PHE A 548 23.23 17.85 17.33
CA PHE A 548 21.97 18.53 17.70
C PHE A 548 21.16 17.62 18.60
N ILE A 549 20.83 18.10 19.79
CA ILE A 549 20.13 17.32 20.79
C ILE A 549 18.87 18.05 21.21
N ILE A 550 17.71 17.44 20.98
CA ILE A 550 16.48 17.90 21.61
C ILE A 550 16.50 17.36 23.04
N ALA A 551 17.00 18.19 23.94
CA ALA A 551 17.32 17.73 25.28
C ALA A 551 16.12 17.87 26.22
N HIS A 552 15.79 16.79 26.89
CA HIS A 552 14.80 16.71 27.96
C HIS A 552 15.41 16.41 29.34
N ARG A 553 16.72 16.15 29.40
CA ARG A 553 17.44 15.85 30.64
C ARG A 553 18.47 16.94 31.00
N LEU A 554 18.48 17.28 32.27
CA LEU A 554 19.42 18.32 32.78
C LEU A 554 20.88 17.96 32.59
N SER A 555 21.25 16.67 32.72
CA SER A 555 22.60 16.17 32.50
C SER A 555 23.11 16.45 31.09
N THR A 556 22.28 16.19 30.07
CA THR A 556 22.59 16.39 28.66
C THR A 556 22.69 17.89 28.34
N ILE A 557 21.73 18.69 28.81
CA ILE A 557 21.69 20.14 28.59
C ILE A 557 22.96 20.80 29.15
N ARG A 558 23.40 20.39 30.35
CA ARG A 558 24.54 21.01 31.05
C ARG A 558 25.88 20.77 30.36
N ARG A 559 26.00 19.72 29.57
CA ARG A 559 27.25 19.30 28.88
C ARG A 559 27.37 19.86 27.47
N ALA A 560 26.30 20.47 26.93
CA ALA A 560 26.34 21.05 25.60
C ALA A 560 27.24 22.29 25.56
N ASP A 561 27.94 22.47 24.42
CA ASP A 561 28.77 23.65 24.17
C ASP A 561 27.91 24.89 23.99
N VAL A 562 26.77 24.74 23.36
CA VAL A 562 25.78 25.80 23.10
C VAL A 562 24.40 25.28 23.45
N ILE A 563 23.63 26.06 24.19
CA ILE A 563 22.23 25.83 24.50
C ILE A 563 21.41 26.87 23.75
N LEU A 564 20.44 26.41 22.97
CA LEU A 564 19.46 27.23 22.28
C LEU A 564 18.12 27.12 22.97
N VAL A 565 17.60 28.24 23.49
CA VAL A 565 16.23 28.31 24.02
C VAL A 565 15.32 28.77 22.91
N VAL A 566 14.44 27.86 22.47
CA VAL A 566 13.49 28.11 21.37
C VAL A 566 12.10 28.35 21.94
N HIS A 567 11.47 29.43 21.51
CA HIS A 567 10.10 29.80 21.85
C HIS A 567 9.42 30.41 20.63
N ASP A 568 8.24 29.91 20.26
CA ASP A 568 7.46 30.33 19.10
C ASP A 568 8.31 30.47 17.81
N GLY A 569 9.12 29.45 17.52
CA GLY A 569 9.95 29.40 16.32
C GLY A 569 11.13 30.36 16.27
N LYS A 570 11.50 30.97 17.41
CA LYS A 570 12.63 31.93 17.51
C LYS A 570 13.60 31.50 18.61
N ILE A 571 14.86 31.79 18.40
CA ILE A 571 15.87 31.68 19.48
C ILE A 571 15.70 32.91 20.39
N ILE A 572 15.25 32.69 21.63
CA ILE A 572 15.11 33.75 22.61
C ILE A 572 16.35 33.93 23.49
N GLU A 573 17.10 32.83 23.70
CA GLU A 573 18.36 32.86 24.42
C GLU A 573 19.33 31.83 23.78
N SER A 574 20.63 32.16 23.78
CA SER A 574 21.70 31.28 23.31
C SER A 574 22.96 31.51 24.15
N GLY A 575 23.61 30.43 24.58
CA GLY A 575 24.84 30.53 25.38
C GLY A 575 25.23 29.20 26.01
N THR A 576 26.20 29.26 26.90
CA THR A 576 26.60 28.09 27.72
C THR A 576 25.67 27.95 28.93
N HIS A 577 25.64 26.77 29.55
CA HIS A 577 24.90 26.55 30.79
C HIS A 577 25.20 27.63 31.85
N ARG A 578 26.48 27.97 32.06
CA ARG A 578 26.90 28.95 33.03
C ARG A 578 26.39 30.35 32.72
N SER A 579 26.58 30.81 31.49
CA SER A 579 26.16 32.16 31.08
C SER A 579 24.64 32.37 31.17
N LEU A 580 23.86 31.33 30.78
CA LEU A 580 22.40 31.37 30.80
C LEU A 580 21.83 31.29 32.24
N MET A 581 22.49 30.52 33.12
CA MET A 581 22.14 30.51 34.56
C MET A 581 22.40 31.84 35.25
N GLU A 582 23.50 32.51 34.90
CA GLU A 582 23.87 33.83 35.42
C GLU A 582 22.89 34.92 34.93
N ALA A 583 22.40 34.81 33.67
CA ALA A 583 21.43 35.71 33.06
C ALA A 583 20.02 35.65 33.71
N LYS A 584 19.68 34.53 34.37
CA LYS A 584 18.40 34.27 35.05
C LYS A 584 17.16 34.49 34.14
N GLY A 585 17.29 34.23 32.86
CA GLY A 585 16.24 34.36 31.86
C GLY A 585 15.33 33.14 31.74
N ALA A 586 14.82 32.89 30.53
CA ALA A 586 13.91 31.78 30.23
C ALA A 586 14.58 30.41 30.47
N TYR A 587 15.86 30.28 30.12
CA TYR A 587 16.63 29.06 30.43
C TYR A 587 16.66 28.74 31.92
N TYR A 588 16.94 29.74 32.75
CA TYR A 588 16.97 29.58 34.20
C TYR A 588 15.64 29.09 34.76
N GLN A 589 14.54 29.62 34.25
CA GLN A 589 13.20 29.22 34.68
C GLN A 589 12.91 27.76 34.26
N LEU A 590 13.22 27.36 33.01
CA LEU A 590 13.07 26.00 32.51
C LEU A 590 13.93 25.03 33.31
N TYR A 591 15.21 25.35 33.51
CA TYR A 591 16.17 24.52 34.24
C TYR A 591 15.74 24.29 35.68
N THR A 592 15.37 25.35 36.41
CA THR A 592 14.96 25.27 37.82
C THR A 592 13.65 24.51 38.00
N ARG A 593 12.71 24.63 37.05
CA ARG A 593 11.47 23.85 37.04
C ARG A 593 11.78 22.35 36.87
N GLN A 594 12.56 21.98 35.86
CA GLN A 594 12.95 20.59 35.63
C GLN A 594 13.75 20.01 36.79
N TYR A 595 14.65 20.79 37.36
CA TYR A 595 15.41 20.37 38.53
C TYR A 595 14.55 20.02 39.73
N ARG A 596 13.51 20.81 40.00
CA ARG A 596 12.52 20.51 41.05
C ARG A 596 11.72 19.24 40.74
N GLU A 597 11.33 19.05 39.50
CA GLU A 597 10.59 17.87 39.07
C GLU A 597 11.47 16.59 39.20
N GLU A 598 12.74 16.63 38.80
CA GLU A 598 13.70 15.53 38.98
C GLU A 598 13.95 15.22 40.46
N GLN A 599 14.16 16.23 41.30
CA GLN A 599 14.34 16.02 42.76
C GLN A 599 13.08 15.41 43.41
N THR A 600 11.91 15.88 43.05
CA THR A 600 10.64 15.33 43.57
C THR A 600 10.48 13.87 43.17
N ARG A 601 10.84 13.53 41.94
CA ARG A 601 10.80 12.16 41.44
C ARG A 601 11.80 11.22 42.17
N SER A 602 13.02 11.69 42.35
CA SER A 602 14.05 10.92 43.08
C SER A 602 13.77 10.74 44.60
N MET A 603 12.87 11.56 45.17
CA MET A 603 12.40 11.39 46.53
C MET A 603 11.22 10.42 46.66
N MET A 604 10.52 10.15 45.54
CA MET A 604 9.39 9.23 45.49
C MET A 604 9.77 7.80 45.04
N GLU A 605 10.95 7.64 44.44
CA GLU A 605 11.60 6.35 44.13
C GLU A 605 12.47 5.88 45.33
#